data_27d92fa848bb9e0f9bf4bafcef02709d
#
_entry.id   27d92fa848bb9e0f9bf4bafcef02709d
#
_cell.length_a   1.000
_cell.length_b   1.000
_cell.length_c   1.000
_cell.angle_alpha   90.00
_cell.angle_beta   90.00
_cell.angle_gamma   90.00
#
_symmetry.space_group_name_H-M   'P 1'
#
loop_
_entity.id
_entity.type
_entity.pdbx_description
1 polymer ?
#
loop_
_entity_poly.entity_id
_entity_poly.type
_entity_poly.pdbx_seq_one_letter_code
_entity_poly.pdbx_strand_id
1 'polypeptide(L)'
;MVKHKITKSERRVLERLIFPEKFHVIMDETGLLYGELRDDLINLLNFGFVEAYEVKDSKIALTKFYDSDNLQNFTFRATKRGLSAIKNTRS
;
A
#
# COMPACT_ATOMS: atom_id res chain seq x y z
N MET A 1 -4.51 -24.01 0.92
CA MET A 1 -3.91 -22.66 0.85
C MET A 1 -4.98 -21.59 1.01
N VAL A 2 -4.75 -20.66 1.90
CA VAL A 2 -5.70 -19.58 2.15
C VAL A 2 -5.31 -18.37 1.32
N LYS A 3 -6.22 -17.89 0.50
CA LYS A 3 -6.02 -16.66 -0.24
C LYS A 3 -6.44 -15.50 0.65
N HIS A 4 -5.62 -14.45 0.67
CA HIS A 4 -6.01 -13.23 1.34
C HIS A 4 -7.15 -12.57 0.56
N LYS A 5 -8.26 -12.37 1.22
CA LYS A 5 -9.37 -11.67 0.62
C LYS A 5 -9.26 -10.19 0.92
N ILE A 6 -9.15 -9.38 -0.12
CA ILE A 6 -8.99 -7.94 0.02
C ILE A 6 -10.28 -7.31 0.55
N THR A 7 -10.16 -6.52 1.60
CA THR A 7 -11.30 -5.78 2.15
C THR A 7 -11.62 -4.58 1.26
N LYS A 8 -12.78 -3.98 1.50
CA LYS A 8 -13.17 -2.77 0.74
C LYS A 8 -12.19 -1.64 0.95
N SER A 9 -11.71 -1.44 2.19
CA SER A 9 -10.75 -0.37 2.47
C SER A 9 -9.40 -0.66 1.84
N GLU A 10 -8.94 -1.91 1.91
CA GLU A 10 -7.68 -2.30 1.28
C GLU A 10 -7.73 -2.09 -0.23
N ARG A 11 -8.87 -2.43 -0.85
CA ARG A 11 -9.04 -2.19 -2.27
C ARG A 11 -8.97 -0.71 -2.61
N ARG A 12 -9.62 0.12 -1.78
CA ARG A 12 -9.58 1.57 -1.98
C ARG A 12 -8.16 2.10 -1.92
N VAL A 13 -7.36 1.58 -0.98
CA VAL A 13 -5.95 1.94 -0.87
C VAL A 13 -5.19 1.52 -2.13
N LEU A 14 -5.38 0.29 -2.58
CA LEU A 14 -4.70 -0.20 -3.79
C LEU A 14 -5.04 0.64 -5.01
N GLU A 15 -6.28 1.07 -5.14
CA GLU A 15 -6.71 1.89 -6.28
C GLU A 15 -6.01 3.25 -6.32
N ARG A 16 -5.54 3.73 -5.16
CA ARG A 16 -4.77 4.98 -5.10
C ARG A 16 -3.29 4.75 -5.40
N LEU A 17 -2.83 3.49 -5.49
CA LEU A 17 -1.43 3.16 -5.60
C LEU A 17 -1.01 2.64 -6.98
N ILE A 18 -1.82 2.92 -7.98
CA ILE A 18 -1.42 2.67 -9.38
C ILE A 18 -0.14 3.45 -9.67
N PHE A 19 -0.02 4.64 -9.10
CA PHE A 19 1.21 5.44 -9.10
C PHE A 19 1.74 5.55 -7.68
N PRO A 20 3.07 5.75 -7.51
CA PRO A 20 3.63 5.88 -6.16
C PRO A 20 3.04 7.07 -5.42
N GLU A 21 2.67 6.85 -4.15
CA GLU A 21 2.10 7.89 -3.31
C GLU A 21 2.63 7.81 -1.89
N LYS A 22 2.71 8.96 -1.23
CA LYS A 22 3.10 9.03 0.16
C LYS A 22 1.90 8.73 1.06
N PHE A 23 2.21 8.34 2.30
CA PHE A 23 1.19 7.95 3.27
C PHE A 23 0.09 9.02 3.41
N HIS A 24 0.47 10.28 3.62
CA HIS A 24 -0.54 11.33 3.87
C HIS A 24 -1.42 11.59 2.64
N VAL A 25 -0.90 11.39 1.44
CA VAL A 25 -1.68 11.55 0.22
C VAL A 25 -2.74 10.46 0.13
N ILE A 26 -2.35 9.21 0.44
CA ILE A 26 -3.29 8.10 0.45
C ILE A 26 -4.39 8.36 1.49
N MET A 27 -4.00 8.85 2.65
CA MET A 27 -4.95 9.14 3.73
C MET A 27 -5.97 10.18 3.28
N ASP A 28 -5.49 11.25 2.64
CA ASP A 28 -6.36 12.33 2.16
C ASP A 28 -7.32 11.83 1.09
N GLU A 29 -6.82 10.99 0.18
CA GLU A 29 -7.63 10.53 -0.95
C GLU A 29 -8.63 9.45 -0.58
N THR A 30 -8.31 8.64 0.42
CA THR A 30 -9.20 7.55 0.85
C THR A 30 -10.14 7.95 1.97
N GLY A 31 -9.78 8.99 2.72
CA GLY A 31 -10.56 9.39 3.90
C GLY A 31 -10.38 8.45 5.09
N LEU A 32 -9.43 7.52 5.01
CA LEU A 32 -9.17 6.59 6.11
C LEU A 32 -8.45 7.29 7.25
N LEU A 33 -8.72 6.85 8.47
CA LEU A 33 -8.00 7.32 9.64
C LEU A 33 -6.60 6.71 9.65
N TYR A 34 -5.69 7.33 10.37
CA TYR A 34 -4.29 6.90 10.43
C TYR A 34 -4.15 5.41 10.73
N GLY A 35 -4.80 4.95 11.79
CA GLY A 35 -4.70 3.54 12.19
C GLY A 35 -5.30 2.59 11.18
N GLU A 36 -6.38 2.99 10.53
CA GLU A 36 -7.01 2.17 9.49
C GLU A 36 -6.09 2.01 8.29
N LEU A 37 -5.52 3.11 7.83
CA LEU A 37 -4.62 3.08 6.69
C LEU A 37 -3.35 2.30 7.02
N ARG A 38 -2.81 2.51 8.23
CA ARG A 38 -1.63 1.79 8.70
C ARG A 38 -1.86 0.28 8.63
N ASP A 39 -2.98 -0.19 9.18
CA ASP A 39 -3.31 -1.61 9.20
C ASP A 39 -3.49 -2.16 7.80
N ASP A 40 -4.18 -1.43 6.95
CA ASP A 40 -4.39 -1.84 5.55
C ASP A 40 -3.07 -1.96 4.81
N LEU A 41 -2.18 -0.96 4.96
CA LEU A 41 -0.89 -0.98 4.28
C LEU A 41 -0.02 -2.14 4.78
N ILE A 42 -0.02 -2.40 6.08
CA ILE A 42 0.75 -3.52 6.63
C ILE A 42 0.26 -4.83 6.02
N ASN A 43 -1.04 -5.04 5.95
CA ASN A 43 -1.60 -6.24 5.35
C ASN A 43 -1.21 -6.36 3.87
N LEU A 44 -1.36 -5.27 3.13
CA LEU A 44 -1.04 -5.27 1.70
C LEU A 44 0.44 -5.50 1.45
N LEU A 45 1.31 -4.94 2.28
CA LEU A 45 2.75 -5.17 2.19
C LEU A 45 3.08 -6.63 2.48
N ASN A 46 2.48 -7.20 3.52
CA ASN A 46 2.74 -8.58 3.92
C ASN A 46 2.28 -9.59 2.87
N PHE A 47 1.22 -9.29 2.15
CA PHE A 47 0.72 -10.17 1.10
C PHE A 47 1.33 -9.89 -0.27
N GLY A 48 2.25 -8.91 -0.34
CA GLY A 48 2.94 -8.62 -1.59
C GLY A 48 2.12 -7.86 -2.61
N PHE A 49 1.03 -7.23 -2.19
CA PHE A 49 0.19 -6.41 -3.08
C PHE A 49 0.70 -4.98 -3.22
N VAL A 50 1.54 -4.55 -2.30
CA VAL A 50 2.11 -3.20 -2.26
C VAL A 50 3.59 -3.30 -1.95
N GLU A 51 4.37 -2.37 -2.51
CA GLU A 51 5.79 -2.22 -2.24
C GLU A 51 6.01 -0.88 -1.55
N ALA A 52 7.02 -0.83 -0.68
CA ALA A 52 7.41 0.41 -0.02
C ALA A 52 8.76 0.87 -0.57
N TYR A 53 8.87 2.17 -0.75
CA TYR A 53 10.08 2.81 -1.23
C TYR A 53 10.55 3.85 -0.22
N GLU A 54 11.85 3.97 -0.12
CA GLU A 54 12.48 4.92 0.76
C GLU A 54 13.33 5.88 -0.06
N VAL A 55 13.30 7.17 0.26
CA VAL A 55 14.14 8.15 -0.41
C VAL A 55 15.39 8.38 0.43
N LYS A 56 16.55 8.03 -0.13
CA LYS A 56 17.85 8.27 0.50
C LYS A 56 18.77 8.96 -0.48
N ASP A 57 19.39 10.03 -0.05
CA ASP A 57 20.36 10.77 -0.86
C ASP A 57 19.79 11.11 -2.24
N SER A 58 18.55 11.58 -2.26
CA SER A 58 17.81 11.96 -3.47
C SER A 58 17.53 10.78 -4.40
N LYS A 59 17.69 9.55 -3.93
CA LYS A 59 17.40 8.37 -4.72
C LYS A 59 16.23 7.61 -4.09
N ILE A 60 15.37 7.07 -4.94
CA ILE A 60 14.25 6.23 -4.51
C ILE A 60 14.71 4.78 -4.58
N ALA A 61 14.60 4.07 -3.48
CA ALA A 61 15.02 2.68 -3.41
C ALA A 61 13.92 1.82 -2.81
N LEU A 62 13.66 0.68 -3.46
CA LEU A 62 12.74 -0.32 -2.91
C LEU A 62 13.30 -0.83 -1.59
N THR A 63 12.46 -0.88 -0.57
CA THR A 63 12.89 -1.42 0.71
C THR A 63 12.14 -2.70 1.01
N LYS A 64 12.88 -3.70 1.50
CA LYS A 64 12.32 -4.96 1.94
C LYS A 64 11.86 -4.89 3.39
N PHE A 65 12.41 -3.94 4.11
CA PHE A 65 12.09 -3.77 5.53
C PHE A 65 11.51 -2.38 5.72
N TYR A 66 10.27 -2.35 6.17
CA TYR A 66 9.61 -1.10 6.48
C TYR A 66 9.40 -1.01 7.98
N ASP A 67 9.37 0.22 8.47
CA ASP A 67 9.11 0.49 9.88
C ASP A 67 7.63 0.78 10.02
N SER A 68 6.88 -0.16 10.60
CA SER A 68 5.44 -0.02 10.74
C SER A 68 5.01 1.14 11.62
N ASP A 69 5.94 1.66 12.42
CA ASP A 69 5.66 2.83 13.25
C ASP A 69 5.98 4.14 12.55
N ASN A 70 6.59 4.08 11.36
CA ASN A 70 7.00 5.26 10.60
C ASN A 70 6.63 5.14 9.13
N LEU A 71 5.45 4.59 8.84
CA LEU A 71 5.00 4.41 7.46
C LEU A 71 4.89 5.74 6.71
N GLN A 72 4.68 6.83 7.42
CA GLN A 72 4.60 8.15 6.81
C GLN A 72 5.91 8.59 6.15
N ASN A 73 7.01 7.91 6.42
CA ASN A 73 8.30 8.21 5.84
C ASN A 73 8.56 7.47 4.52
N PHE A 74 7.61 6.65 4.10
CA PHE A 74 7.78 5.81 2.90
C PHE A 74 6.81 6.23 1.81
N THR A 75 7.17 5.86 0.58
CA THR A 75 6.30 5.97 -0.58
C THR A 75 5.84 4.56 -0.93
N PHE A 76 4.60 4.41 -1.34
CA PHE A 76 4.00 3.10 -1.60
C PHE A 76 3.52 3.02 -3.05
N ARG A 77 3.51 1.81 -3.58
CA ARG A 77 3.05 1.54 -4.93
C ARG A 77 2.50 0.13 -5.00
N ALA A 78 1.41 -0.06 -5.75
CA ALA A 78 0.86 -1.39 -5.99
C ALA A 78 1.81 -2.21 -6.86
N THR A 79 1.98 -3.47 -6.51
CA THR A 79 2.76 -4.41 -7.32
C THR A 79 1.88 -4.94 -8.45
N LYS A 80 2.47 -5.71 -9.38
CA LYS A 80 1.69 -6.41 -10.39
C LYS A 80 0.62 -7.28 -9.73
N ARG A 81 0.99 -7.95 -8.65
CA ARG A 81 0.06 -8.79 -7.90
C ARG A 81 -1.08 -7.97 -7.32
N GLY A 82 -0.77 -6.78 -6.79
CA GLY A 82 -1.79 -5.89 -6.26
C GLY A 82 -2.74 -5.40 -7.34
N LEU A 83 -2.20 -5.00 -8.48
CA LEU A 83 -3.02 -4.54 -9.61
C LEU A 83 -3.90 -5.66 -10.13
N SER A 84 -3.38 -6.89 -10.21
CA SER A 84 -4.17 -8.05 -10.62
C SER A 84 -5.29 -8.33 -9.63
N ALA A 85 -5.02 -8.16 -8.34
CA ALA A 85 -6.03 -8.40 -7.30
C ALA A 85 -7.21 -7.44 -7.45
N ILE A 86 -6.95 -6.17 -7.74
CA ILE A 86 -8.02 -5.20 -7.99
C ILE A 86 -8.84 -5.63 -9.20
N LYS A 87 -8.17 -6.02 -10.25
CA LYS A 87 -8.79 -6.41 -11.52
C LYS A 87 -9.67 -7.63 -11.35
N ASN A 88 -9.17 -8.62 -10.61
CA ASN A 88 -9.86 -9.89 -10.43
C ASN A 88 -11.02 -9.83 -9.46
N THR A 89 -11.11 -8.80 -8.64
CA THR A 89 -12.20 -8.65 -7.69
C THR A 89 -13.38 -7.88 -8.27
N ARG A 90 -13.24 -7.39 -9.48
CA ARG A 90 -14.36 -6.76 -10.18
C ARG A 90 -15.36 -7.83 -10.58
N SER A 91 -16.56 -7.57 -10.30
CA SER A 91 -17.66 -8.44 -10.77
C SER A 91 -18.56 -7.65 -11.68
#